data_a66683fa413b3c5f4f1b2f3e24bf99cf
#
_entry.id   a66683fa413b3c5f4f1b2f3e24bf99cf
#
_cell.length_a   1.000
_cell.length_b   1.000
_cell.length_c   1.000
_cell.angle_alpha   90.00
_cell.angle_beta   90.00
_cell.angle_gamma   90.00
#
_symmetry.space_group_name_H-M   'P 1'
#
loop_
_entity.id
_entity.type
_entity.pdbx_description
1 polymer ?
#
loop_
_entity_poly.entity_id
_entity_poly.type
_entity_poly.pdbx_seq_one_letter_code
_entity_poly.pdbx_strand_id
1 'polypeptide(L)'
;LSQGAQIAEPVAEYWKGLPENLEDVEIGQRNTLLDINGTPFAEVWSENRTALTSLDQISKYAKQGLVATEDKDFYKHKGFSISGTARAALSNSGGGSGITQQLVKNLQFFNMAGRDKQGQAVEATVGRKVRELKLAMGYEKKHSKDEILLTYFNTVAFGSPSTYSIETASQYFFGKPASEL
;
A
#
# COMPACT_ATOMS: atom_id res chain seq x y z
N LEU A 1 39.24 -16.34 -6.29
CA LEU A 1 37.80 -16.00 -6.04
C LEU A 1 37.43 -14.85 -6.98
N SER A 2 36.43 -15.06 -7.82
CA SER A 2 36.02 -14.07 -8.84
C SER A 2 35.46 -12.81 -8.14
N GLN A 3 35.66 -11.62 -8.72
CA GLN A 3 35.14 -10.35 -8.21
C GLN A 3 33.63 -10.38 -7.92
N GLY A 4 32.86 -11.24 -8.59
CA GLY A 4 31.46 -11.46 -8.34
C GLY A 4 31.14 -12.05 -6.96
N ALA A 5 32.01 -12.89 -6.39
CA ALA A 5 31.81 -13.46 -5.06
C ALA A 5 32.04 -12.44 -3.94
N GLN A 6 32.93 -11.48 -4.14
CA GLN A 6 33.26 -10.44 -3.15
C GLN A 6 32.12 -9.40 -2.96
N ILE A 7 31.24 -9.24 -3.94
CA ILE A 7 30.10 -8.32 -3.88
C ILE A 7 28.84 -9.06 -3.40
N ALA A 8 28.73 -10.34 -3.68
CA ALA A 8 27.52 -11.13 -3.37
C ALA A 8 27.32 -11.36 -1.86
N GLU A 9 28.38 -11.59 -1.10
CA GLU A 9 28.29 -11.82 0.36
C GLU A 9 27.75 -10.59 1.14
N PRO A 10 28.31 -9.39 0.98
CA PRO A 10 27.80 -8.20 1.67
C PRO A 10 26.34 -7.88 1.31
N VAL A 11 25.94 -8.09 0.07
CA VAL A 11 24.56 -7.89 -0.37
C VAL A 11 23.63 -8.93 0.24
N ALA A 12 24.06 -10.18 0.32
CA ALA A 12 23.28 -11.26 0.93
C ALA A 12 23.12 -11.04 2.45
N GLU A 13 24.16 -10.61 3.15
CA GLU A 13 24.09 -10.29 4.59
C GLU A 13 23.20 -9.06 4.83
N TYR A 14 23.31 -8.02 4.05
CA TYR A 14 22.40 -6.87 4.11
C TYR A 14 20.94 -7.31 3.91
N TRP A 15 20.66 -8.13 2.89
CA TRP A 15 19.33 -8.68 2.63
C TRP A 15 18.80 -9.50 3.81
N LYS A 16 19.63 -10.36 4.42
CA LYS A 16 19.23 -11.17 5.59
C LYS A 16 18.89 -10.30 6.80
N GLY A 17 19.61 -9.22 7.02
CA GLY A 17 19.40 -8.30 8.15
C GLY A 17 18.15 -7.41 8.01
N LEU A 18 17.53 -7.32 6.83
CA LEU A 18 16.32 -6.51 6.64
C LEU A 18 15.08 -7.20 7.24
N PRO A 19 14.11 -6.42 7.76
CA PRO A 19 12.85 -6.96 8.26
C PRO A 19 12.07 -7.61 7.11
N GLU A 20 11.49 -8.77 7.39
CA GLU A 20 10.62 -9.51 6.46
C GLU A 20 9.13 -9.34 6.79
N ASN A 21 8.82 -8.96 8.02
CA ASN A 21 7.46 -8.78 8.50
C ASN A 21 7.18 -7.32 8.77
N LEU A 22 6.01 -6.88 8.33
CA LEU A 22 5.44 -5.61 8.74
C LEU A 22 4.75 -5.82 10.10
N GLU A 23 4.92 -4.87 11.02
CA GLU A 23 4.13 -4.83 12.26
C GLU A 23 2.66 -4.52 11.91
N ASP A 24 1.73 -5.06 12.70
CA ASP A 24 0.31 -4.77 12.54
C ASP A 24 0.05 -3.27 12.69
N VAL A 25 -0.74 -2.72 11.77
CA VAL A 25 -1.06 -1.30 11.71
C VAL A 25 -2.55 -1.12 11.99
N GLU A 26 -2.86 -0.44 13.08
CA GLU A 26 -4.22 0.07 13.26
C GLU A 26 -4.44 1.26 12.32
N ILE A 27 -5.41 1.10 11.44
CA ILE A 27 -5.77 2.13 10.46
C ILE A 27 -6.99 2.86 10.98
N GLY A 28 -6.83 4.16 11.29
CA GLY A 28 -7.92 5.00 11.75
C GLY A 28 -9.07 5.05 10.74
N GLN A 29 -10.29 5.04 11.25
CA GLN A 29 -11.51 5.14 10.46
C GLN A 29 -12.35 6.33 10.90
N ARG A 30 -13.28 6.71 10.05
CA ARG A 30 -14.31 7.67 10.38
C ARG A 30 -15.27 7.06 11.40
N ASN A 31 -15.61 7.83 12.44
CA ASN A 31 -16.60 7.46 13.44
C ASN A 31 -17.83 8.34 13.26
N THR A 32 -19.00 7.73 13.24
CA THR A 32 -20.28 8.43 13.19
C THR A 32 -20.85 8.47 14.60
N LEU A 33 -21.15 9.66 15.08
CA LEU A 33 -21.84 9.88 16.35
C LEU A 33 -23.34 9.87 16.12
N LEU A 34 -24.04 9.07 16.91
CA LEU A 34 -25.50 8.93 16.83
C LEU A 34 -26.14 9.58 18.05
N ASP A 35 -27.32 10.16 17.87
CA ASP A 35 -28.17 10.60 18.97
C ASP A 35 -28.80 9.40 19.73
N ILE A 36 -29.58 9.67 20.77
CA ILE A 36 -30.22 8.63 21.58
C ILE A 36 -31.22 7.78 20.77
N ASN A 37 -31.67 8.26 19.61
CA ASN A 37 -32.62 7.56 18.73
C ASN A 37 -31.89 6.80 17.61
N GLY A 38 -30.53 6.86 17.58
CA GLY A 38 -29.71 6.24 16.54
C GLY A 38 -29.56 7.10 15.27
N THR A 39 -29.93 8.38 15.31
CA THR A 39 -29.79 9.29 14.17
C THR A 39 -28.39 9.87 14.13
N PRO A 40 -27.68 9.78 13.00
CA PRO A 40 -26.36 10.41 12.84
C PRO A 40 -26.46 11.94 13.00
N PHE A 41 -25.61 12.53 13.88
CA PHE A 41 -25.56 13.98 14.05
C PHE A 41 -24.15 14.59 13.89
N ALA A 42 -23.10 13.77 13.94
CA ALA A 42 -21.74 14.22 13.70
C ALA A 42 -20.84 13.09 13.21
N GLU A 43 -19.79 13.46 12.53
CA GLU A 43 -18.71 12.56 12.11
C GLU A 43 -17.38 13.08 12.66
N VAL A 44 -16.57 12.17 13.20
CA VAL A 44 -15.26 12.48 13.78
C VAL A 44 -14.20 11.57 13.17
N TRP A 45 -13.12 12.15 12.68
CA TRP A 45 -11.99 11.42 12.12
C TRP A 45 -10.68 12.16 12.29
N SER A 46 -9.58 11.42 12.40
CA SER A 46 -8.22 11.91 12.13
C SER A 46 -7.86 11.70 10.65
N GLU A 47 -8.36 10.63 10.07
CA GLU A 47 -8.27 10.28 8.65
C GLU A 47 -9.67 9.93 8.17
N ASN A 48 -10.15 10.64 7.13
CA ASN A 48 -11.46 10.36 6.56
C ASN A 48 -11.38 9.07 5.72
N ARG A 49 -11.78 7.97 6.35
CA ARG A 49 -11.74 6.63 5.76
C ARG A 49 -12.98 5.83 6.12
N THR A 50 -13.57 5.22 5.11
CA THR A 50 -14.57 4.17 5.24
C THR A 50 -13.95 2.90 4.67
N ALA A 51 -13.57 1.96 5.54
CA ALA A 51 -13.00 0.69 5.10
C ALA A 51 -14.11 -0.26 4.61
N LEU A 52 -13.88 -0.87 3.48
CA LEU A 52 -14.70 -1.95 2.94
C LEU A 52 -14.21 -3.30 3.47
N THR A 53 -15.11 -4.25 3.61
CA THR A 53 -14.83 -5.58 4.17
C THR A 53 -14.65 -6.66 3.11
N SER A 54 -15.03 -6.38 1.85
CA SER A 54 -14.93 -7.30 0.73
C SER A 54 -14.64 -6.57 -0.58
N LEU A 55 -13.92 -7.23 -1.48
CA LEU A 55 -13.70 -6.75 -2.86
C LEU A 55 -14.99 -6.70 -3.69
N ASP A 56 -16.05 -7.41 -3.28
CA ASP A 56 -17.35 -7.35 -3.96
C ASP A 56 -18.04 -6.00 -3.80
N GLN A 57 -17.64 -5.22 -2.79
CA GLN A 57 -18.10 -3.85 -2.57
C GLN A 57 -17.38 -2.83 -3.47
N ILE A 58 -16.46 -3.29 -4.32
CA ILE A 58 -15.70 -2.46 -5.27
C ILE A 58 -16.05 -2.89 -6.69
N SER A 59 -16.33 -1.92 -7.55
CA SER A 59 -16.60 -2.15 -8.96
C SER A 59 -15.50 -3.00 -9.62
N LYS A 60 -15.89 -3.89 -10.51
CA LYS A 60 -14.93 -4.67 -11.30
C LYS A 60 -14.01 -3.77 -12.15
N TYR A 61 -14.53 -2.65 -12.60
CA TYR A 61 -13.77 -1.72 -13.44
C TYR A 61 -12.70 -0.99 -12.64
N ALA A 62 -13.00 -0.58 -11.41
CA ALA A 62 -12.01 0.03 -10.52
C ALA A 62 -10.88 -0.96 -10.18
N LYS A 63 -11.22 -2.22 -9.86
CA LYS A 63 -10.23 -3.28 -9.61
C LYS A 63 -9.34 -3.55 -10.83
N GLN A 64 -9.95 -3.74 -11.99
CA GLN A 64 -9.22 -3.99 -13.23
C GLN A 64 -8.39 -2.80 -13.68
N GLY A 65 -8.93 -1.59 -13.56
CA GLY A 65 -8.21 -0.35 -13.87
C GLY A 65 -6.96 -0.18 -13.02
N LEU A 66 -7.07 -0.36 -11.70
CA LEU A 66 -5.92 -0.29 -10.80
C LEU A 66 -4.84 -1.31 -11.19
N VAL A 67 -5.22 -2.59 -11.35
CA VAL A 67 -4.26 -3.65 -11.70
C VAL A 67 -3.62 -3.38 -13.06
N ALA A 68 -4.39 -2.95 -14.05
CA ALA A 68 -3.87 -2.69 -15.39
C ALA A 68 -2.88 -1.51 -15.44
N THR A 69 -3.10 -0.49 -14.61
CA THR A 69 -2.27 0.72 -14.59
C THR A 69 -1.06 0.60 -13.69
N GLU A 70 -1.24 0.10 -12.46
CA GLU A 70 -0.21 0.07 -11.45
C GLU A 70 0.65 -1.20 -11.52
N ASP A 71 0.03 -2.36 -11.78
CA ASP A 71 0.71 -3.66 -11.70
C ASP A 71 0.01 -4.73 -12.53
N LYS A 72 0.14 -4.69 -13.83
CA LYS A 72 -0.55 -5.61 -14.76
C LYS A 72 -0.30 -7.10 -14.51
N ASP A 73 0.79 -7.44 -13.86
CA ASP A 73 1.17 -8.80 -13.50
C ASP A 73 0.94 -9.11 -12.00
N PHE A 74 0.17 -8.28 -11.30
CA PHE A 74 -0.09 -8.36 -9.86
C PHE A 74 -0.42 -9.78 -9.39
N TYR A 75 -1.32 -10.47 -10.06
CA TYR A 75 -1.73 -11.84 -9.72
C TYR A 75 -0.71 -12.93 -10.06
N LYS A 76 0.38 -12.60 -10.77
CA LYS A 76 1.36 -13.58 -11.25
C LYS A 76 2.66 -13.60 -10.46
N HIS A 77 3.03 -12.48 -9.84
CA HIS A 77 4.28 -12.38 -9.08
C HIS A 77 4.06 -12.50 -7.56
N LYS A 78 5.16 -12.60 -6.80
CA LYS A 78 5.16 -12.70 -5.33
C LYS A 78 5.87 -11.49 -4.71
N GLY A 79 5.18 -10.36 -4.65
CA GLY A 79 5.65 -9.13 -4.02
C GLY A 79 6.31 -8.13 -4.96
N PHE A 80 6.84 -8.56 -6.11
CA PHE A 80 7.40 -7.66 -7.11
C PHE A 80 7.42 -8.28 -8.51
N SER A 81 7.35 -7.41 -9.52
CA SER A 81 7.50 -7.79 -10.92
C SER A 81 8.93 -7.51 -11.40
N ILE A 82 9.65 -8.54 -11.79
CA ILE A 82 11.01 -8.41 -12.37
C ILE A 82 10.94 -7.56 -13.64
N SER A 83 9.95 -7.78 -14.49
CA SER A 83 9.76 -7.02 -15.74
C SER A 83 9.42 -5.55 -15.49
N GLY A 84 8.60 -5.27 -14.47
CA GLY A 84 8.26 -3.90 -14.05
C GLY A 84 9.47 -3.16 -13.51
N THR A 85 10.23 -3.81 -12.63
CA THR A 85 11.46 -3.25 -12.03
C THR A 85 12.55 -2.99 -13.08
N ALA A 86 12.76 -3.94 -13.99
CA ALA A 86 13.73 -3.78 -15.09
C ALA A 86 13.33 -2.64 -16.04
N ARG A 87 12.05 -2.53 -16.39
CA ARG A 87 11.54 -1.45 -17.25
C ARG A 87 11.73 -0.08 -16.57
N ALA A 88 11.42 0.04 -15.28
CA ALA A 88 11.60 1.29 -14.54
C ALA A 88 13.07 1.71 -14.45
N ALA A 89 13.98 0.76 -14.25
CA ALA A 89 15.41 1.00 -14.24
C ALA A 89 15.94 1.49 -15.60
N LEU A 90 15.41 0.96 -16.70
CA LEU A 90 15.80 1.33 -18.06
C LEU A 90 15.19 2.66 -18.54
N SER A 91 13.97 2.98 -18.09
CA SER A 91 13.25 4.17 -18.57
C SER A 91 13.49 5.43 -17.75
N ASN A 92 14.23 5.33 -16.65
CA ASN A 92 14.40 6.40 -15.65
C ASN A 92 13.06 7.04 -15.20
N SER A 93 11.96 6.34 -15.44
CA SER A 93 10.58 6.75 -15.12
C SER A 93 10.19 6.14 -13.78
N GLY A 94 9.86 6.96 -12.82
CA GLY A 94 9.58 6.58 -11.43
C GLY A 94 8.31 5.75 -11.21
N GLY A 95 7.98 4.74 -12.02
CA GLY A 95 6.74 3.99 -11.98
C GLY A 95 6.86 2.47 -11.81
N GLY A 96 7.96 1.96 -11.27
CA GLY A 96 8.24 0.51 -11.22
C GLY A 96 7.82 -0.23 -9.96
N SER A 97 7.13 0.41 -9.01
CA SER A 97 6.69 -0.25 -7.77
C SER A 97 5.31 -0.87 -7.97
N GLY A 98 5.19 -2.19 -7.75
CA GLY A 98 3.91 -2.88 -7.79
C GLY A 98 2.98 -2.53 -6.63
N ILE A 99 1.73 -3.00 -6.70
CA ILE A 99 0.68 -2.73 -5.71
C ILE A 99 1.11 -3.10 -4.30
N THR A 100 1.70 -4.29 -4.10
CA THR A 100 2.15 -4.74 -2.77
C THR A 100 3.27 -3.86 -2.20
N GLN A 101 4.20 -3.41 -3.04
CA GLN A 101 5.27 -2.50 -2.60
C GLN A 101 4.71 -1.13 -2.18
N GLN A 102 3.75 -0.60 -2.95
CA GLN A 102 3.06 0.64 -2.60
C GLN A 102 2.28 0.50 -1.30
N LEU A 103 1.56 -0.61 -1.12
CA LEU A 103 0.83 -0.91 0.11
C LEU A 103 1.75 -0.93 1.32
N VAL A 104 2.83 -1.71 1.26
CA VAL A 104 3.80 -1.82 2.36
C VAL A 104 4.39 -0.45 2.72
N LYS A 105 4.73 0.36 1.73
CA LYS A 105 5.18 1.74 1.95
C LYS A 105 4.12 2.59 2.69
N ASN A 106 2.86 2.49 2.29
CA ASN A 106 1.76 3.23 2.93
C ASN A 106 1.55 2.75 4.38
N LEU A 107 1.53 1.44 4.62
CA LEU A 107 1.40 0.87 5.96
C LEU A 107 2.56 1.27 6.87
N GLN A 108 3.80 1.30 6.37
CA GLN A 108 4.94 1.83 7.12
C GLN A 108 4.74 3.30 7.48
N PHE A 109 4.20 4.12 6.58
CA PHE A 109 3.91 5.53 6.86
C PHE A 109 2.90 5.67 8.00
N PHE A 110 1.84 4.89 8.04
CA PHE A 110 0.86 4.91 9.15
C PHE A 110 1.50 4.46 10.47
N ASN A 111 2.35 3.43 10.48
CA ASN A 111 3.11 3.02 11.65
C ASN A 111 4.03 4.12 12.19
N MET A 112 4.60 4.93 11.31
CA MET A 112 5.53 6.01 11.66
C MET A 112 4.83 7.30 12.08
N ALA A 113 3.56 7.51 11.71
CA ALA A 113 2.82 8.72 12.07
C ALA A 113 2.59 8.86 13.59
N GLY A 114 2.73 7.77 14.35
CA GLY A 114 2.72 7.78 15.82
C GLY A 114 4.10 7.84 16.49
N ARG A 115 5.19 7.82 15.72
CA ARG A 115 6.56 7.87 16.22
C ARG A 115 7.29 9.08 15.60
N ASP A 116 8.01 9.82 16.42
CA ASP A 116 8.71 11.07 16.06
C ASP A 116 9.28 11.11 14.62
N LYS A 117 8.79 12.06 13.86
CA LYS A 117 9.18 12.33 12.46
C LYS A 117 10.64 12.79 12.29
N GLN A 118 11.41 12.96 13.36
CA GLN A 118 12.73 13.59 13.33
C GLN A 118 13.91 12.63 13.09
N GLY A 119 13.74 11.31 13.16
CA GLY A 119 14.84 10.35 13.08
C GLY A 119 15.04 9.63 11.76
N GLN A 120 14.07 9.68 10.85
CA GLN A 120 14.13 8.96 9.56
C GLN A 120 13.89 9.90 8.38
N ALA A 121 14.68 10.96 8.33
CA ALA A 121 14.85 11.71 7.11
C ALA A 121 15.27 10.74 6.00
N VAL A 122 14.30 10.49 5.11
CA VAL A 122 14.54 10.18 3.71
C VAL A 122 15.85 9.41 3.48
N GLU A 123 15.88 8.16 3.81
CA GLU A 123 16.72 7.23 3.09
C GLU A 123 16.17 7.17 1.65
N ALA A 124 16.39 8.26 0.92
CA ALA A 124 16.08 8.37 -0.51
C ALA A 124 17.12 7.56 -1.23
N THR A 125 17.04 6.22 -1.19
CA THR A 125 18.05 5.45 -1.87
C THR A 125 17.61 3.99 -2.05
N VAL A 126 18.40 3.30 -2.79
CA VAL A 126 18.38 1.88 -3.08
C VAL A 126 18.05 1.05 -1.83
N GLY A 127 18.58 1.40 -0.64
CA GLY A 127 18.30 0.70 0.62
C GLY A 127 16.84 0.69 1.02
N ARG A 128 16.14 1.81 0.92
CA ARG A 128 14.70 1.88 1.18
C ARG A 128 13.92 0.99 0.20
N LYS A 129 14.26 1.01 -1.08
CA LYS A 129 13.59 0.18 -2.10
C LYS A 129 13.84 -1.31 -1.89
N VAL A 130 15.03 -1.69 -1.46
CA VAL A 130 15.36 -3.08 -1.14
C VAL A 130 14.59 -3.55 0.11
N ARG A 131 14.41 -2.67 1.11
CA ARG A 131 13.59 -2.96 2.30
C ARG A 131 12.11 -3.11 1.93
N GLU A 132 11.55 -2.16 1.16
CA GLU A 132 10.17 -2.25 0.65
C GLU A 132 9.93 -3.56 -0.12
N LEU A 133 10.90 -3.97 -0.94
CA LEU A 133 10.84 -5.22 -1.69
C LEU A 133 10.77 -6.44 -0.76
N LYS A 134 11.65 -6.52 0.22
CA LYS A 134 11.67 -7.64 1.17
C LYS A 134 10.38 -7.70 1.99
N LEU A 135 9.90 -6.57 2.48
CA LEU A 135 8.63 -6.48 3.19
C LEU A 135 7.43 -6.88 2.31
N ALA A 136 7.42 -6.47 1.05
CA ALA A 136 6.36 -6.87 0.11
C ALA A 136 6.35 -8.38 -0.13
N MET A 137 7.53 -8.99 -0.27
CA MET A 137 7.63 -10.46 -0.38
C MET A 137 7.17 -11.18 0.89
N GLY A 138 7.51 -10.66 2.06
CA GLY A 138 7.07 -11.19 3.36
C GLY A 138 5.56 -11.04 3.55
N TYR A 139 5.01 -9.91 3.14
CA TYR A 139 3.58 -9.64 3.22
C TYR A 139 2.77 -10.59 2.33
N GLU A 140 3.22 -10.86 1.11
CA GLU A 140 2.57 -11.83 0.21
C GLU A 140 2.71 -13.30 0.62
N LYS A 141 3.59 -13.64 1.55
CA LYS A 141 3.60 -14.96 2.17
C LYS A 141 2.45 -15.18 3.16
N LYS A 142 1.93 -14.10 3.75
CA LYS A 142 0.91 -14.12 4.80
C LYS A 142 -0.48 -13.77 4.30
N HIS A 143 -0.58 -13.01 3.22
CA HIS A 143 -1.83 -12.47 2.70
C HIS A 143 -2.06 -12.89 1.24
N SER A 144 -3.29 -13.23 0.93
CA SER A 144 -3.72 -13.47 -0.45
C SER A 144 -3.70 -12.19 -1.29
N LYS A 145 -3.67 -12.32 -2.60
CA LYS A 145 -3.74 -11.19 -3.52
C LYS A 145 -5.00 -10.34 -3.32
N ASP A 146 -6.12 -10.97 -3.02
CA ASP A 146 -7.39 -10.29 -2.80
C ASP A 146 -7.39 -9.51 -1.49
N GLU A 147 -6.82 -10.06 -0.41
CA GLU A 147 -6.61 -9.33 0.84
C GLU A 147 -5.68 -8.12 0.66
N ILE A 148 -4.59 -8.30 -0.09
CA ILE A 148 -3.65 -7.22 -0.43
C ILE A 148 -4.36 -6.12 -1.22
N LEU A 149 -5.14 -6.48 -2.22
CA LEU A 149 -5.87 -5.54 -3.06
C LEU A 149 -6.93 -4.78 -2.26
N LEU A 150 -7.69 -5.48 -1.40
CA LEU A 150 -8.67 -4.86 -0.51
C LEU A 150 -8.01 -3.88 0.46
N THR A 151 -6.90 -4.29 1.08
CA THR A 151 -6.15 -3.43 2.00
C THR A 151 -5.57 -2.21 1.27
N TYR A 152 -5.09 -2.37 0.04
CA TYR A 152 -4.64 -1.26 -0.79
C TYR A 152 -5.76 -0.25 -1.02
N PHE A 153 -6.94 -0.69 -1.48
CA PHE A 153 -8.09 0.18 -1.70
C PHE A 153 -8.59 0.87 -0.43
N ASN A 154 -8.38 0.26 0.74
CA ASN A 154 -8.76 0.83 2.03
C ASN A 154 -7.72 1.82 2.57
N THR A 155 -6.48 1.81 2.10
CA THR A 155 -5.37 2.58 2.68
C THR A 155 -4.84 3.70 1.81
N VAL A 156 -5.00 3.59 0.49
CA VAL A 156 -4.44 4.57 -0.43
C VAL A 156 -5.18 5.91 -0.34
N ALA A 157 -4.42 7.01 -0.47
CA ALA A 157 -4.98 8.35 -0.58
C ALA A 157 -5.39 8.66 -2.02
N PHE A 158 -6.58 9.21 -2.19
CA PHE A 158 -7.15 9.59 -3.49
C PHE A 158 -7.18 11.12 -3.68
N GLY A 159 -6.00 11.72 -3.84
CA GLY A 159 -5.86 13.09 -4.37
C GLY A 159 -6.31 14.25 -3.47
N SER A 160 -7.00 14.02 -2.38
CA SER A 160 -7.40 15.04 -1.41
C SER A 160 -6.71 14.80 -0.07
N PRO A 161 -6.26 15.84 0.63
CA PRO A 161 -5.77 15.70 1.99
C PRO A 161 -6.82 15.00 2.87
N SER A 162 -6.40 13.96 3.57
CA SER A 162 -7.26 13.18 4.48
C SER A 162 -8.35 12.33 3.81
N THR A 163 -8.41 12.20 2.48
CA THR A 163 -9.36 11.30 1.81
C THR A 163 -8.66 9.97 1.51
N TYR A 164 -8.90 9.00 2.36
CA TYR A 164 -8.37 7.65 2.25
C TYR A 164 -9.50 6.67 1.94
N SER A 165 -9.19 5.58 1.30
CA SER A 165 -10.06 4.52 0.80
C SER A 165 -10.85 4.87 -0.46
N ILE A 166 -11.09 3.83 -1.25
CA ILE A 166 -11.87 3.93 -2.50
C ILE A 166 -13.33 4.32 -2.22
N GLU A 167 -13.93 3.86 -1.11
CA GLU A 167 -15.30 4.19 -0.75
C GLU A 167 -15.42 5.68 -0.43
N THR A 168 -14.56 6.20 0.43
CA THR A 168 -14.56 7.63 0.77
C THR A 168 -14.33 8.49 -0.47
N ALA A 169 -13.41 8.09 -1.35
CA ALA A 169 -13.12 8.81 -2.58
C ALA A 169 -14.31 8.76 -3.55
N SER A 170 -14.95 7.61 -3.70
CA SER A 170 -16.13 7.44 -4.56
C SER A 170 -17.28 8.33 -4.11
N GLN A 171 -17.57 8.36 -2.82
CA GLN A 171 -18.59 9.25 -2.25
C GLN A 171 -18.23 10.73 -2.43
N TYR A 172 -16.97 11.08 -2.17
CA TYR A 172 -16.51 12.48 -2.25
C TYR A 172 -16.55 13.03 -3.68
N PHE A 173 -16.01 12.27 -4.66
CA PHE A 173 -15.89 12.76 -6.04
C PHE A 173 -17.12 12.52 -6.91
N PHE A 174 -17.89 11.45 -6.63
CA PHE A 174 -18.95 10.99 -7.51
C PHE A 174 -20.31 10.86 -6.82
N GLY A 175 -20.38 10.98 -5.48
CA GLY A 175 -21.64 10.85 -4.72
C GLY A 175 -22.29 9.46 -4.79
N LYS A 176 -21.48 8.41 -5.04
CA LYS A 176 -21.98 7.03 -5.15
C LYS A 176 -20.99 6.04 -4.53
N PRO A 177 -21.47 4.82 -4.16
CA PRO A 177 -20.60 3.81 -3.56
C PRO A 177 -19.55 3.29 -4.55
N ALA A 178 -18.44 2.77 -4.02
CA ALA A 178 -17.35 2.22 -4.82
C ALA A 178 -17.76 1.02 -5.70
N SER A 179 -18.85 0.34 -5.35
CA SER A 179 -19.43 -0.74 -6.16
C SER A 179 -20.01 -0.27 -7.50
N GLU A 180 -20.31 1.02 -7.62
CA GLU A 180 -20.95 1.63 -8.80
C GLU A 180 -19.99 2.46 -9.68
N LEU A 181 -18.68 2.44 -9.37
CA LEU A 181 -17.64 3.10 -10.18
C LEU A 181 -17.52 2.49 -11.57
#